data_728c0721e8706e4b22c4d5101363a10a
#
_entry.id   728c0721e8706e4b22c4d5101363a10a
#
_cell.length_a   1.000
_cell.length_b   1.000
_cell.length_c   1.000
_cell.angle_alpha   90.00
_cell.angle_beta   90.00
_cell.angle_gamma   90.00
#
_symmetry.space_group_name_H-M   'P 1'
#
loop_
_entity.id
_entity.type
_entity.pdbx_description
1 polymer ?
#
loop_
_entity_poly.entity_id
_entity_poly.type
_entity_poly.pdbx_seq_one_letter_code
_entity_poly.pdbx_strand_id
1 'polypeptide(L)'
;MGAGSWGTTFAQILCDAGTETMLWCRSSEVAESINTTNKNQRYLPECTLPDTLRATSDAGEALAGADLVVLAVPAQTLRKNLTIWADMIPQGAILVSLMKGIELDTGKRMSEVIA
;
A
#
# COMPACT_ATOMS: atom_id res chain seq x y z
N MET A 1 -0.81 1.28 0.18
CA MET A 1 -1.36 0.39 -0.86
C MET A 1 -0.22 -0.41 -1.48
N GLY A 2 -0.16 -1.68 -1.18
CA GLY A 2 0.88 -2.60 -1.64
C GLY A 2 1.74 -3.13 -0.52
N ALA A 3 1.80 -4.46 -0.38
CA ALA A 3 2.47 -5.16 0.71
C ALA A 3 3.75 -5.88 0.26
N GLY A 4 4.45 -5.35 -0.72
CA GLY A 4 5.81 -5.77 -1.03
C GLY A 4 6.77 -5.33 0.07
N SER A 5 8.07 -5.57 -0.12
CA SER A 5 9.07 -5.24 0.90
C SER A 5 9.07 -3.76 1.26
N TRP A 6 9.03 -2.87 0.27
CA TRP A 6 9.03 -1.42 0.50
C TRP A 6 7.74 -0.93 1.17
N GLY A 7 6.58 -1.38 0.67
CA GLY A 7 5.29 -0.97 1.23
C GLY A 7 5.14 -1.39 2.67
N THR A 8 5.54 -2.61 2.99
CA THR A 8 5.50 -3.14 4.35
C THR A 8 6.45 -2.40 5.28
N THR A 9 7.68 -2.12 4.82
CA THR A 9 8.67 -1.37 5.59
C THR A 9 8.20 0.05 5.89
N PHE A 10 7.63 0.73 4.90
CA PHE A 10 7.10 2.08 5.09
C PHE A 10 5.92 2.09 6.05
N ALA A 11 5.04 1.09 5.97
CA ALA A 11 3.92 0.94 6.90
C ALA A 11 4.42 0.76 8.33
N GLN A 12 5.48 -0.02 8.52
CA GLN A 12 6.12 -0.19 9.83
C GLN A 12 6.63 1.14 10.39
N ILE A 13 7.30 1.94 9.54
CA ILE A 13 7.80 3.26 9.94
C ILE A 13 6.67 4.17 10.39
N LEU A 14 5.56 4.18 9.66
CA LEU A 14 4.38 4.99 10.02
C LEU A 14 3.79 4.55 11.35
N CYS A 15 3.69 3.25 11.61
CA CYS A 15 3.21 2.73 12.88
C CYS A 15 4.14 3.09 14.03
N ASP A 16 5.45 2.98 13.83
CA ASP A 16 6.45 3.32 14.83
C ASP A 16 6.42 4.80 15.19
N ALA A 17 6.01 5.63 14.23
CA ALA A 17 5.81 7.07 14.45
C ALA A 17 4.48 7.40 15.13
N GLY A 18 3.67 6.42 15.47
CA GLY A 18 2.38 6.60 16.13
C GLY A 18 1.21 6.88 15.18
N THR A 19 1.41 6.70 13.88
CA THR A 19 0.37 6.92 12.87
C THR A 19 -0.49 5.67 12.71
N GLU A 20 -1.81 5.83 12.77
CA GLU A 20 -2.74 4.75 12.48
C GLU A 20 -2.60 4.35 11.01
N THR A 21 -2.25 3.10 10.75
CA THR A 21 -1.89 2.63 9.42
C THR A 21 -2.64 1.36 9.05
N MET A 22 -3.20 1.35 7.84
CA MET A 22 -3.80 0.17 7.22
C MET A 22 -3.01 -0.19 5.97
N LEU A 23 -2.53 -1.41 5.88
CA LEU A 23 -1.76 -1.92 4.74
C LEU A 23 -2.67 -2.75 3.83
N TRP A 24 -2.80 -2.34 2.58
CA TRP A 24 -3.50 -3.14 1.59
C TRP A 24 -2.57 -4.19 1.00
N CYS A 25 -3.05 -5.43 0.98
CA CYS A 25 -2.36 -6.58 0.42
C CYS A 25 -3.15 -7.13 -0.76
N ARG A 26 -2.48 -7.45 -1.85
CA ARG A 26 -3.12 -8.09 -2.99
C ARG A 26 -3.70 -9.46 -2.61
N SER A 27 -3.01 -10.20 -1.73
CA SER A 27 -3.39 -11.52 -1.28
C SER A 27 -4.01 -11.45 0.11
N SER A 28 -5.17 -12.06 0.31
CA SER A 28 -5.79 -12.19 1.62
C SER A 28 -4.94 -13.02 2.59
N GLU A 29 -4.15 -13.97 2.07
CA GLU A 29 -3.24 -14.77 2.88
C GLU A 29 -2.15 -13.93 3.51
N VAL A 30 -1.58 -12.97 2.77
CA VAL A 30 -0.59 -12.04 3.29
C VAL A 30 -1.21 -11.14 4.35
N ALA A 31 -2.41 -10.62 4.11
CA ALA A 31 -3.11 -9.79 5.09
C ALA A 31 -3.38 -10.56 6.38
N GLU A 32 -3.85 -11.78 6.28
CA GLU A 32 -4.10 -12.64 7.43
C GLU A 32 -2.81 -12.93 8.19
N SER A 33 -1.72 -13.24 7.49
CA SER A 33 -0.42 -13.47 8.10
C SER A 33 0.03 -12.27 8.93
N ILE A 34 -0.10 -11.05 8.39
CA ILE A 34 0.27 -9.83 9.11
C ILE A 34 -0.60 -9.65 10.36
N ASN A 35 -1.91 -9.84 10.23
CA ASN A 35 -2.84 -9.62 11.34
C ASN A 35 -2.72 -10.64 12.46
N THR A 36 -2.35 -11.89 12.13
CA THR A 36 -2.29 -12.99 13.11
C THR A 36 -0.89 -13.22 13.67
N THR A 37 0.16 -13.04 12.87
CA THR A 37 1.54 -13.36 13.27
C THR A 37 2.44 -12.13 13.37
N ASN A 38 1.95 -10.95 13.00
CA ASN A 38 2.72 -9.71 12.90
C ASN A 38 3.92 -9.83 11.96
N LYS A 39 3.80 -10.67 10.93
CA LYS A 39 4.85 -10.88 9.93
C LYS A 39 4.27 -10.94 8.53
N ASN A 40 4.99 -10.33 7.59
CA ASN A 40 4.77 -10.54 6.17
C ASN A 40 5.66 -11.70 5.71
N GLN A 41 5.16 -12.91 5.82
CA GLN A 41 5.93 -14.13 5.56
C GLN A 41 6.45 -14.21 4.13
N ARG A 42 5.76 -13.58 3.19
CA ARG A 42 6.12 -13.64 1.77
C ARG A 42 7.25 -12.69 1.40
N TYR A 43 7.25 -11.47 1.95
CA TYR A 43 8.15 -10.41 1.52
C TYR A 43 9.15 -9.97 2.57
N LEU A 44 8.81 -10.07 3.84
CA LEU A 44 9.68 -9.70 4.96
C LEU A 44 9.56 -10.72 6.10
N PRO A 45 9.92 -11.99 5.87
CA PRO A 45 9.69 -13.05 6.86
C PRO A 45 10.51 -12.90 8.16
N GLU A 46 11.63 -12.16 8.11
CA GLU A 46 12.52 -12.00 9.26
C GLU A 46 12.16 -10.79 10.13
N CYS A 47 11.25 -9.93 9.67
CA CYS A 47 10.87 -8.72 10.40
C CYS A 47 9.57 -8.95 11.17
N THR A 48 9.57 -8.63 12.46
CA THR A 48 8.35 -8.59 13.26
C THR A 48 7.74 -7.19 13.13
N LEU A 49 6.49 -7.12 12.67
CA LEU A 49 5.79 -5.87 12.46
C LEU A 49 5.08 -5.41 13.74
N PRO A 50 4.82 -4.10 13.92
CA PRO A 50 4.10 -3.61 15.08
C PRO A 50 2.70 -4.22 15.20
N ASP A 51 2.25 -4.48 16.41
CA ASP A 51 0.90 -5.01 16.67
C ASP A 51 -0.21 -4.05 16.21
N THR A 52 0.11 -2.77 16.12
CA THR A 52 -0.83 -1.72 15.67
C THR A 52 -1.02 -1.71 14.17
N LEU A 53 -0.15 -2.36 13.40
CA LEU A 53 -0.29 -2.46 11.95
C LEU A 53 -1.41 -3.44 11.60
N ARG A 54 -2.38 -2.96 10.85
CA ARG A 54 -3.47 -3.74 10.31
C ARG A 54 -3.33 -3.92 8.83
N ALA A 55 -3.74 -5.08 8.31
CA ALA A 55 -3.68 -5.37 6.89
C ALA A 55 -5.03 -5.88 6.39
N THR A 56 -5.31 -5.62 5.12
CA THR A 56 -6.54 -6.06 4.46
C THR A 56 -6.29 -6.29 2.97
N SER A 57 -7.05 -7.18 2.36
CA SER A 57 -7.09 -7.33 0.91
C SER A 57 -8.26 -6.55 0.28
N ASP A 58 -9.07 -5.88 1.08
CA ASP A 58 -10.17 -5.03 0.62
C ASP A 58 -9.68 -3.58 0.48
N ALA A 59 -9.57 -3.10 -0.76
CA ALA A 59 -9.11 -1.73 -1.04
C ALA A 59 -10.06 -0.68 -0.45
N GLY A 60 -11.36 -0.93 -0.46
CA GLY A 60 -12.33 -0.02 0.15
C GLY A 60 -12.11 0.15 1.64
N GLU A 61 -11.82 -0.93 2.35
CA GLU A 61 -11.49 -0.89 3.78
C GLU A 61 -10.19 -0.14 4.03
N ALA A 62 -9.17 -0.40 3.21
CA ALA A 62 -7.87 0.26 3.36
C ALA A 62 -7.95 1.76 3.12
N LEU A 63 -8.76 2.20 2.19
CA LEU A 63 -8.88 3.60 1.79
C LEU A 63 -9.91 4.39 2.61
N ALA A 64 -10.79 3.71 3.34
CA ALA A 64 -11.85 4.38 4.11
C ALA A 64 -11.26 5.35 5.14
N GLY A 65 -11.62 6.63 5.02
CA GLY A 65 -11.17 7.68 5.95
C GLY A 65 -9.68 8.00 5.90
N ALA A 66 -8.97 7.58 4.86
CA ALA A 66 -7.53 7.84 4.74
C ALA A 66 -7.25 9.31 4.44
N ASP A 67 -6.34 9.91 5.18
CA ASP A 67 -5.83 11.26 4.93
C ASP A 67 -4.59 11.22 4.05
N LEU A 68 -3.83 10.14 4.12
CA LEU A 68 -2.61 9.91 3.35
C LEU A 68 -2.69 8.53 2.73
N VAL A 69 -2.50 8.47 1.42
CA VAL A 69 -2.46 7.20 0.67
C VAL A 69 -1.07 7.04 0.07
N VAL A 70 -0.36 6.01 0.49
CA VAL A 70 0.98 5.70 -0.01
C VAL A 70 0.87 4.57 -1.04
N LEU A 71 1.37 4.84 -2.24
CA LEU A 71 1.32 3.90 -3.35
C LEU A 71 2.66 3.18 -3.49
N ALA A 72 2.66 1.87 -3.31
CA ALA A 72 3.86 1.03 -3.31
C ALA A 72 3.64 -0.27 -4.09
N VAL A 73 2.88 -0.21 -5.17
CA VAL A 73 2.67 -1.35 -6.09
C VAL A 73 3.69 -1.33 -7.21
N PRO A 74 3.91 -2.46 -7.92
CA PRO A 74 4.78 -2.45 -9.10
C PRO A 74 4.33 -1.40 -10.11
N ALA A 75 5.30 -0.66 -10.68
CA ALA A 75 5.02 0.50 -11.53
C ALA A 75 4.10 0.17 -12.72
N GLN A 76 4.27 -1.02 -13.31
CA GLN A 76 3.50 -1.40 -14.49
C GLN A 76 2.05 -1.80 -14.17
N THR A 77 1.71 -1.96 -12.89
CA THR A 77 0.35 -2.27 -12.46
C THR A 77 -0.39 -1.06 -11.91
N LEU A 78 0.27 0.09 -11.77
CA LEU A 78 -0.29 1.27 -11.11
C LEU A 78 -1.59 1.75 -11.75
N ARG A 79 -1.60 1.93 -13.07
CA ARG A 79 -2.78 2.43 -13.79
C ARG A 79 -3.98 1.51 -13.59
N LYS A 80 -3.78 0.19 -13.71
CA LYS A 80 -4.81 -0.80 -13.51
C LYS A 80 -5.40 -0.71 -12.10
N ASN A 81 -4.53 -0.62 -11.10
CA ASN A 81 -4.97 -0.51 -9.71
C ASN A 81 -5.67 0.82 -9.46
N LEU A 82 -5.18 1.94 -9.99
CA LEU A 82 -5.81 3.25 -9.83
C LEU A 82 -7.19 3.30 -10.46
N THR A 83 -7.40 2.61 -11.57
CA THR A 83 -8.72 2.52 -12.20
C THR A 83 -9.74 1.92 -11.23
N ILE A 84 -9.33 0.94 -10.43
CA ILE A 84 -10.19 0.30 -9.44
C ILE A 84 -10.34 1.20 -8.20
N TRP A 85 -9.24 1.85 -7.76
CA TRP A 85 -9.20 2.56 -6.48
C TRP A 85 -9.67 4.01 -6.54
N ALA A 86 -9.69 4.63 -7.73
CA ALA A 86 -9.91 6.06 -7.86
C ALA A 86 -11.17 6.55 -7.12
N ASP A 87 -12.27 5.81 -7.26
CA ASP A 87 -13.54 6.18 -6.62
C ASP A 87 -13.55 5.94 -5.10
N MET A 88 -12.61 5.15 -4.60
CA MET A 88 -12.49 4.80 -3.19
C MET A 88 -11.55 5.74 -2.43
N ILE A 89 -10.68 6.45 -3.13
CA ILE A 89 -9.73 7.38 -2.51
C ILE A 89 -10.50 8.59 -2.00
N PRO A 90 -10.39 8.93 -0.70
CA PRO A 90 -11.08 10.10 -0.16
C PRO A 90 -10.66 11.38 -0.86
N GLN A 91 -11.61 12.26 -1.11
CA GLN A 91 -11.34 13.56 -1.68
C GLN A 91 -10.47 14.37 -0.70
N GLY A 92 -9.40 14.96 -1.19
CA GLY A 92 -8.47 15.71 -0.36
C GLY A 92 -7.36 14.88 0.28
N ALA A 93 -7.37 13.55 0.10
CA ALA A 93 -6.26 12.72 0.57
C ALA A 93 -4.96 13.06 -0.17
N ILE A 94 -3.86 13.05 0.56
CA ILE A 94 -2.53 13.26 -0.03
C ILE A 94 -2.03 11.93 -0.58
N LEU A 95 -1.58 11.92 -1.83
CA LEU A 95 -1.02 10.73 -2.47
C LEU A 95 0.50 10.81 -2.48
N VAL A 96 1.14 9.76 -1.97
CA VAL A 96 2.60 9.63 -1.95
C VAL A 96 2.99 8.40 -2.76
N SER A 97 3.93 8.56 -3.67
CA SER A 97 4.45 7.46 -4.48
C SER A 97 5.83 7.02 -3.98
N LEU A 98 5.96 5.74 -3.68
CA LEU A 98 7.25 5.10 -3.41
C LEU A 98 7.78 4.36 -4.65
N MET A 99 7.10 4.52 -5.77
CA MET A 99 7.41 3.77 -6.99
C MET A 99 8.46 4.48 -7.83
N LYS A 100 9.23 3.66 -8.57
CA LYS A 100 10.21 4.13 -9.54
C LYS A 100 9.80 3.67 -10.93
N GLY A 101 10.31 4.37 -11.95
CA GLY A 101 10.20 3.95 -13.33
C GLY A 101 9.16 4.72 -14.12
N ILE A 102 8.92 4.22 -15.31
CA ILE A 102 8.08 4.82 -16.33
C ILE A 102 7.09 3.76 -16.80
N GLU A 103 5.84 4.15 -17.05
CA GLU A 103 4.85 3.24 -17.63
C GLU A 103 5.29 2.87 -19.05
N LEU A 104 5.42 1.57 -19.33
CA LEU A 104 6.00 1.10 -20.61
C LEU A 104 5.16 1.50 -21.83
N ASP A 105 3.83 1.45 -21.71
CA ASP A 105 2.95 1.72 -22.85
C ASP A 105 2.86 3.20 -23.22
N THR A 106 2.98 4.10 -22.24
CA THR A 106 2.77 5.53 -22.45
C THR A 106 4.03 6.36 -22.25
N GLY A 107 5.10 5.80 -21.66
CA GLY A 107 6.32 6.53 -21.28
C GLY A 107 6.12 7.54 -20.18
N LYS A 108 5.01 7.49 -19.46
CA LYS A 108 4.70 8.43 -18.36
C LYS A 108 5.39 8.03 -17.06
N ARG A 109 5.84 9.04 -16.33
CA ARG A 109 6.33 8.86 -14.96
C ARG A 109 5.15 8.50 -14.03
N MET A 110 5.45 7.92 -12.89
CA MET A 110 4.39 7.50 -11.95
C MET A 110 3.51 8.67 -11.48
N SER A 111 4.10 9.84 -11.24
CA SER A 111 3.34 11.04 -10.88
C SER A 111 2.36 11.47 -11.99
N GLU A 112 2.73 11.28 -13.25
CA GLU A 112 1.87 11.59 -14.39
C GLU A 112 0.72 10.58 -14.52
N VAL A 113 0.95 9.32 -14.18
CA VAL A 113 -0.08 8.28 -14.14
C VAL A 113 -1.11 8.57 -13.04
N ILE A 114 -0.64 9.04 -11.87
CA ILE A 114 -1.48 9.37 -10.73
C ILE A 114 -2.36 10.61 -11.01
N ALA A 115 -1.82 11.54 -11.73
CA ALA A 115 -2.51 12.81 -12.00
C ALA A 115 -3.78 12.65 -12.84
#